data_a2a857e41f9bda29b66c1da9ba519366
#
_entry.id   a2a857e41f9bda29b66c1da9ba519366
#
_cell.length_a   1.000
_cell.length_b   1.000
_cell.length_c   1.000
_cell.angle_alpha   90.00
_cell.angle_beta   90.00
_cell.angle_gamma   90.00
#
_symmetry.space_group_name_H-M   'P 1'
#
loop_
_entity.id
_entity.type
_entity.pdbx_description
1 polymer ?
#
loop_
_entity_poly.entity_id
_entity_poly.type
_entity_poly.pdbx_seq_one_letter_code
_entity_poly.pdbx_strand_id
1 'polypeptide(L)'
;EAAPISLGKIQNFFFWLRDYAGFKFGLITADQWQSELPLQTLQAGGFNVSKLSMDRTKTPYYEWRSAIQELRIRLFRQDQLVYEAGELLDLPDKIDHPPEEEGGSKDTSDAVAGAYYNAISYTSKTGSNIALDASMPAIMADSEVDDLEKPPISIVLPESMGSRPNSVFEA
;
A
#
# COMPACT_ATOMS: atom_id res chain seq x y z
N GLU A 1 17.24 19.70 -7.56
CA GLU A 1 17.41 18.43 -6.84
C GLU A 1 16.33 18.33 -5.76
N ALA A 2 15.64 17.21 -5.67
CA ALA A 2 14.68 16.96 -4.60
C ALA A 2 15.44 16.80 -3.26
N ALA A 3 14.90 17.38 -2.19
CA ALA A 3 15.49 17.27 -0.86
C ALA A 3 15.42 15.79 -0.38
N PRO A 4 16.45 15.28 0.31
CA PRO A 4 16.44 13.91 0.80
C PRO A 4 15.29 13.69 1.79
N ILE A 5 14.68 12.51 1.70
CA ILE A 5 13.59 12.11 2.60
C ILE A 5 14.14 11.98 4.03
N SER A 6 13.53 12.69 4.97
CA SER A 6 13.89 12.62 6.38
C SER A 6 13.13 11.49 7.07
N LEU A 7 13.81 10.39 7.41
CA LEU A 7 13.23 9.26 8.14
C LEU A 7 12.64 9.69 9.48
N GLY A 8 13.26 10.65 10.17
CA GLY A 8 12.73 11.20 11.41
C GLY A 8 11.37 11.89 11.25
N LYS A 9 11.14 12.60 10.12
CA LYS A 9 9.83 13.20 9.82
C LYS A 9 8.77 12.11 9.59
N ILE A 10 9.13 11.02 8.91
CA ILE A 10 8.22 9.88 8.70
C ILE A 10 7.85 9.24 10.03
N GLN A 11 8.83 8.99 10.91
CA GLN A 11 8.58 8.45 12.24
C GLN A 11 7.65 9.36 13.06
N ASN A 12 7.94 10.65 13.09
CA ASN A 12 7.10 11.64 13.78
C ASN A 12 5.68 11.69 13.23
N PHE A 13 5.49 11.47 11.93
CA PHE A 13 4.17 11.37 11.31
C PHE A 13 3.39 10.16 11.82
N PHE A 14 4.01 8.98 12.01
CA PHE A 14 3.33 7.83 12.62
C PHE A 14 2.91 8.10 14.07
N PHE A 15 3.77 8.74 14.87
CA PHE A 15 3.42 9.16 16.22
C PHE A 15 2.25 10.13 16.21
N TRP A 16 2.28 11.13 15.32
CA TRP A 16 1.20 12.08 15.18
C TRP A 16 -0.12 11.42 14.79
N LEU A 17 -0.11 10.50 13.82
CA LEU A 17 -1.30 9.75 13.42
C LEU A 17 -1.90 8.98 14.59
N ARG A 18 -1.08 8.34 15.42
CA ARG A 18 -1.55 7.58 16.58
C ARG A 18 -2.05 8.51 17.69
N ASP A 19 -1.26 9.50 18.07
CA ASP A 19 -1.44 10.23 19.33
C ASP A 19 -2.44 11.40 19.18
N TYR A 20 -2.54 11.99 17.99
CA TYR A 20 -3.43 13.12 17.74
C TYR A 20 -4.57 12.78 16.78
N ALA A 21 -4.33 12.02 15.73
CA ALA A 21 -5.37 11.64 14.78
C ALA A 21 -6.14 10.36 15.18
N GLY A 22 -5.73 9.67 16.24
CA GLY A 22 -6.44 8.53 16.80
C GLY A 22 -6.33 7.23 15.97
N PHE A 23 -5.38 7.14 15.04
CA PHE A 23 -5.18 5.92 14.26
C PHE A 23 -4.70 4.76 15.12
N LYS A 24 -5.28 3.59 14.92
CA LYS A 24 -4.85 2.33 15.55
C LYS A 24 -4.03 1.53 14.55
N PHE A 25 -2.75 1.32 14.85
CA PHE A 25 -1.85 0.53 14.02
C PHE A 25 -1.82 -0.92 14.51
N GLY A 26 -2.18 -1.87 13.65
CA GLY A 26 -2.02 -3.29 13.93
C GLY A 26 -0.58 -3.74 13.74
N LEU A 27 0.02 -3.39 12.62
CA LEU A 27 1.38 -3.74 12.24
C LEU A 27 1.94 -2.69 11.27
N ILE A 28 3.16 -2.27 11.50
CA ILE A 28 3.94 -1.45 10.55
C ILE A 28 5.07 -2.31 9.99
N THR A 29 5.17 -2.38 8.68
CA THR A 29 6.30 -3.07 8.03
C THR A 29 7.13 -2.11 7.19
N ALA A 30 8.40 -2.44 7.05
CA ALA A 30 9.30 -1.78 6.12
C ALA A 30 10.23 -2.82 5.48
N ASP A 31 10.79 -2.48 4.32
CA ASP A 31 11.76 -3.33 3.66
C ASP A 31 13.06 -3.42 4.47
N GLN A 32 13.91 -4.38 4.12
CA GLN A 32 15.14 -4.69 4.84
C GLN A 32 16.21 -3.58 4.73
N TRP A 33 16.20 -2.83 3.62
CA TRP A 33 17.20 -1.81 3.37
C TRP A 33 16.95 -0.57 4.23
N GLN A 34 17.98 -0.15 5.00
CA GLN A 34 18.01 1.06 5.82
C GLN A 34 16.84 1.22 6.83
N SER A 35 16.04 0.15 7.08
CA SER A 35 14.87 0.22 7.94
C SER A 35 15.14 -0.15 9.41
N GLU A 36 16.32 -0.65 9.75
CA GLU A 36 16.61 -1.16 11.11
C GLU A 36 16.40 -0.11 12.19
N LEU A 37 17.08 1.04 12.08
CA LEU A 37 16.96 2.12 13.06
C LEU A 37 15.55 2.74 13.10
N PRO A 38 14.91 3.06 11.97
CA PRO A 38 13.52 3.50 11.95
C PRO A 38 12.56 2.53 12.63
N LEU A 39 12.65 1.24 12.35
CA LEU A 39 11.80 0.23 12.98
C LEU A 39 12.06 0.11 14.49
N GLN A 40 13.31 0.13 14.94
CA GLN A 40 13.65 0.12 16.37
C GLN A 40 13.05 1.33 17.11
N THR A 41 13.10 2.52 16.50
CA THR A 41 12.51 3.74 17.07
C THR A 41 11.00 3.60 17.21
N LEU A 42 10.31 3.11 16.18
CA LEU A 42 8.87 2.88 16.23
C LEU A 42 8.51 1.80 17.25
N GLN A 43 9.30 0.72 17.34
CA GLN A 43 9.11 -0.34 18.33
C GLN A 43 9.29 0.17 19.75
N ALA A 44 10.32 0.96 20.02
CA ALA A 44 10.53 1.60 21.31
C ALA A 44 9.39 2.56 21.67
N GLY A 45 8.76 3.18 20.66
CA GLY A 45 7.57 4.00 20.81
C GLY A 45 6.26 3.22 20.95
N GLY A 46 6.31 1.88 21.04
CA GLY A 46 5.14 1.04 21.30
C GLY A 46 4.36 0.61 20.05
N PHE A 47 4.91 0.78 18.85
CA PHE A 47 4.33 0.22 17.64
C PHE A 47 4.72 -1.26 17.49
N ASN A 48 3.81 -2.07 16.96
CA ASN A 48 4.13 -3.41 16.48
C ASN A 48 4.78 -3.28 15.10
N VAL A 49 6.01 -3.74 14.96
CA VAL A 49 6.80 -3.57 13.73
C VAL A 49 7.37 -4.90 13.24
N SER A 50 7.56 -5.03 11.93
CA SER A 50 8.20 -6.18 11.31
C SER A 50 8.89 -5.79 10.00
N LYS A 51 9.66 -6.72 9.45
CA LYS A 51 10.24 -6.57 8.12
C LYS A 51 9.40 -7.32 7.10
N LEU A 52 9.14 -6.70 5.97
CA LEU A 52 8.47 -7.32 4.83
C LEU A 52 9.21 -6.90 3.55
N SER A 53 9.85 -7.84 2.88
CA SER A 53 10.49 -7.56 1.60
C SER A 53 9.57 -7.92 0.45
N MET A 54 9.18 -6.92 -0.32
CA MET A 54 8.33 -7.07 -1.49
C MET A 54 9.08 -7.73 -2.67
N ASP A 55 10.42 -7.68 -2.66
CA ASP A 55 11.25 -8.30 -3.69
C ASP A 55 11.49 -9.80 -3.48
N ARG A 56 11.19 -10.33 -2.29
CA ARG A 56 11.44 -11.74 -1.96
C ARG A 56 10.24 -12.65 -2.09
N THR A 57 9.05 -12.09 -2.23
CA THR A 57 7.83 -12.87 -2.33
C THR A 57 6.80 -12.14 -3.18
N LYS A 58 6.16 -12.88 -4.06
CA LYS A 58 5.04 -12.38 -4.88
C LYS A 58 3.70 -12.42 -4.15
N THR A 59 3.65 -13.09 -3.01
CA THR A 59 2.40 -13.34 -2.28
C THR A 59 1.60 -12.06 -1.99
N PRO A 60 2.19 -10.95 -1.50
CA PRO A 60 1.43 -9.72 -1.25
C PRO A 60 0.73 -9.18 -2.49
N TYR A 61 1.38 -9.27 -3.64
CA TYR A 61 0.82 -8.80 -4.91
C TYR A 61 -0.32 -9.68 -5.41
N TYR A 62 -0.18 -11.01 -5.31
CA TYR A 62 -1.23 -11.92 -5.72
C TYR A 62 -2.47 -11.81 -4.82
N GLU A 63 -2.27 -11.64 -3.51
CA GLU A 63 -3.37 -11.40 -2.56
C GLU A 63 -4.07 -10.07 -2.85
N TRP A 64 -3.31 -9.01 -3.13
CA TRP A 64 -3.86 -7.72 -3.49
C TRP A 64 -4.62 -7.78 -4.83
N ARG A 65 -4.06 -8.42 -5.85
CA ARG A 65 -4.73 -8.65 -7.14
C ARG A 65 -6.06 -9.38 -6.96
N SER A 66 -6.04 -10.49 -6.22
CA SER A 66 -7.25 -11.27 -5.90
C SER A 66 -8.30 -10.38 -5.21
N ALA A 67 -7.87 -9.55 -4.25
CA ALA A 67 -8.77 -8.65 -3.56
C ALA A 67 -9.42 -7.60 -4.46
N ILE A 68 -8.69 -7.09 -5.45
CA ILE A 68 -9.24 -6.17 -6.47
C ILE A 68 -10.25 -6.90 -7.34
N GLN A 69 -9.90 -8.07 -7.88
CA GLN A 69 -10.75 -8.86 -8.77
C GLN A 69 -12.05 -9.32 -8.07
N GLU A 70 -11.97 -9.65 -6.80
CA GLU A 70 -13.10 -10.10 -5.98
C GLU A 70 -13.85 -8.94 -5.29
N LEU A 71 -13.47 -7.69 -5.55
CA LEU A 71 -14.06 -6.48 -4.96
C LEU A 71 -14.03 -6.47 -3.43
N ARG A 72 -13.02 -7.12 -2.83
CA ARG A 72 -12.81 -7.18 -1.37
C ARG A 72 -12.09 -5.96 -0.80
N ILE A 73 -11.52 -5.11 -1.66
CA ILE A 73 -10.80 -3.89 -1.28
C ILE A 73 -11.42 -2.67 -1.98
N ARG A 74 -11.48 -1.56 -1.25
CA ARG A 74 -11.81 -0.25 -1.80
C ARG A 74 -10.63 0.67 -1.57
N LEU A 75 -10.16 1.32 -2.61
CA LEU A 75 -9.08 2.29 -2.58
C LEU A 75 -9.61 3.64 -3.05
N PHE A 76 -9.10 4.73 -2.49
CA PHE A 76 -9.32 6.05 -3.07
C PHE A 76 -8.54 6.15 -4.39
N ARG A 77 -9.02 7.00 -5.29
CA ARG A 77 -8.33 7.20 -6.56
C ARG A 77 -6.99 7.87 -6.31
N GLN A 78 -5.94 7.23 -6.82
CA GLN A 78 -4.59 7.77 -6.84
C GLN A 78 -3.96 7.37 -8.18
N ASP A 79 -3.72 8.36 -9.04
CA ASP A 79 -3.32 8.09 -10.41
C ASP A 79 -1.96 7.39 -10.51
N GLN A 80 -1.03 7.69 -9.58
CA GLN A 80 0.27 7.00 -9.50
C GLN A 80 0.09 5.49 -9.22
N LEU A 81 -0.79 5.13 -8.28
CA LEU A 81 -1.06 3.72 -7.97
C LEU A 81 -1.66 2.99 -9.17
N VAL A 82 -2.60 3.64 -9.88
CA VAL A 82 -3.22 3.04 -11.06
C VAL A 82 -2.18 2.82 -12.17
N TYR A 83 -1.31 3.81 -12.38
CA TYR A 83 -0.23 3.72 -13.36
C TYR A 83 0.74 2.59 -13.00
N GLU A 84 1.30 2.59 -11.79
CA GLU A 84 2.25 1.57 -11.34
C GLU A 84 1.65 0.16 -11.40
N ALA A 85 0.40 -0.01 -10.91
CA ALA A 85 -0.26 -1.31 -10.94
C ALA A 85 -0.43 -1.86 -12.37
N GLY A 86 -0.69 -0.99 -13.35
CA GLY A 86 -0.80 -1.36 -14.76
C GLY A 86 0.53 -1.72 -15.43
N GLU A 87 1.66 -1.24 -14.89
CA GLU A 87 2.99 -1.49 -15.44
C GLU A 87 3.77 -2.61 -14.73
N LEU A 88 3.19 -3.24 -13.69
CA LEU A 88 3.85 -4.32 -12.96
C LEU A 88 4.12 -5.54 -13.85
N LEU A 89 5.32 -6.07 -13.74
CA LEU A 89 5.80 -7.24 -14.48
C LEU A 89 5.91 -8.45 -13.56
N ASP A 90 5.31 -9.57 -13.95
CA ASP A 90 5.45 -10.85 -13.26
C ASP A 90 6.67 -11.61 -13.77
N LEU A 91 7.82 -11.38 -13.15
CA LEU A 91 9.06 -12.07 -13.46
C LEU A 91 9.12 -13.44 -12.72
N PRO A 92 9.99 -14.37 -13.10
CA PRO A 92 10.03 -15.70 -12.48
C PRO A 92 10.19 -15.69 -10.95
N ASP A 93 10.97 -14.78 -10.40
CA ASP A 93 11.36 -14.72 -8.99
C ASP A 93 10.71 -13.57 -8.20
N LYS A 94 10.25 -12.52 -8.87
CA LYS A 94 9.68 -11.32 -8.23
C LYS A 94 8.63 -10.62 -9.09
N ILE A 95 7.88 -9.74 -8.48
CA ILE A 95 7.11 -8.70 -9.18
C ILE A 95 7.99 -7.46 -9.25
N ASP A 96 8.11 -6.89 -10.43
CA ASP A 96 8.96 -5.72 -10.68
C ASP A 96 8.26 -4.68 -11.57
N HIS A 97 8.94 -3.60 -11.86
CA HIS A 97 8.51 -2.52 -12.75
C HIS A 97 9.41 -2.46 -13.99
N PRO A 98 8.99 -1.79 -15.08
CA PRO A 98 9.87 -1.47 -16.20
C PRO A 98 11.12 -0.69 -15.74
N PRO A 99 12.19 -0.61 -16.56
CA PRO A 99 13.37 0.17 -16.21
C PRO A 99 13.05 1.61 -15.82
N GLU A 100 13.81 2.17 -14.86
CA GLU A 100 13.60 3.55 -14.38
C GLU A 100 13.73 4.58 -15.49
N GLU A 101 14.60 4.34 -16.49
CA GLU A 101 14.76 5.18 -17.67
C GLU A 101 13.47 5.28 -18.51
N GLU A 102 12.61 4.29 -18.40
CA GLU A 102 11.27 4.25 -19.02
C GLU A 102 10.16 4.79 -18.10
N GLY A 103 10.55 5.35 -16.94
CA GLY A 103 9.63 5.90 -15.95
C GLY A 103 9.03 4.84 -15.01
N GLY A 104 9.63 3.64 -14.95
CA GLY A 104 9.16 2.57 -14.08
C GLY A 104 9.31 2.90 -12.60
N SER A 105 8.29 2.58 -11.82
CA SER A 105 8.26 2.65 -10.36
C SER A 105 7.23 1.65 -9.83
N LYS A 106 7.41 1.19 -8.60
CA LYS A 106 6.42 0.37 -7.89
C LYS A 106 6.27 0.73 -6.41
N ASP A 107 6.80 1.87 -5.99
CA ASP A 107 6.84 2.27 -4.58
C ASP A 107 5.46 2.34 -3.95
N THR A 108 4.49 2.93 -4.66
CA THR A 108 3.11 3.03 -4.20
C THR A 108 2.42 1.67 -4.21
N SER A 109 2.68 0.86 -5.23
CA SER A 109 2.15 -0.50 -5.36
C SER A 109 2.72 -1.42 -4.27
N ASP A 110 4.03 -1.35 -3.97
CA ASP A 110 4.67 -2.05 -2.85
C ASP A 110 4.01 -1.68 -1.51
N ALA A 111 3.79 -0.39 -1.28
CA ALA A 111 3.18 0.09 -0.04
C ALA A 111 1.75 -0.43 0.13
N VAL A 112 0.93 -0.38 -0.92
CA VAL A 112 -0.48 -0.81 -0.87
C VAL A 112 -0.59 -2.33 -0.76
N ALA A 113 0.14 -3.09 -1.59
CA ALA A 113 0.14 -4.55 -1.54
C ALA A 113 0.66 -5.07 -0.20
N GLY A 114 1.74 -4.47 0.33
CA GLY A 114 2.29 -4.78 1.64
C GLY A 114 1.32 -4.46 2.79
N ALA A 115 0.67 -3.31 2.77
CA ALA A 115 -0.32 -2.93 3.77
C ALA A 115 -1.54 -3.87 3.76
N TYR A 116 -2.04 -4.23 2.58
CA TYR A 116 -3.13 -5.19 2.43
C TYR A 116 -2.73 -6.57 2.98
N TYR A 117 -1.56 -7.06 2.61
CA TYR A 117 -1.04 -8.34 3.10
C TYR A 117 -0.86 -8.36 4.62
N ASN A 118 -0.39 -7.27 5.22
CA ASN A 118 -0.32 -7.12 6.66
C ASN A 118 -1.71 -7.20 7.30
N ALA A 119 -2.70 -6.52 6.74
CA ALA A 119 -4.06 -6.50 7.28
C ALA A 119 -4.68 -7.90 7.31
N ILE A 120 -4.61 -8.67 6.20
CA ILE A 120 -5.15 -10.03 6.17
C ILE A 120 -4.37 -11.00 7.06
N SER A 121 -3.05 -10.88 7.11
CA SER A 121 -2.19 -11.72 7.95
C SER A 121 -2.41 -11.45 9.45
N TYR A 122 -2.62 -10.20 9.83
CA TYR A 122 -2.91 -9.80 11.20
C TYR A 122 -4.29 -10.32 11.64
N THR A 123 -5.30 -10.15 10.81
CA THR A 123 -6.67 -10.65 11.07
C THR A 123 -6.69 -12.16 11.25
N SER A 124 -5.97 -12.90 10.41
CA SER A 124 -5.89 -14.36 10.51
C SER A 124 -5.25 -14.84 11.81
N LYS A 125 -4.26 -14.09 12.33
CA LYS A 125 -3.54 -14.46 13.58
C LYS A 125 -4.30 -14.11 14.84
N THR A 126 -5.02 -12.99 14.84
CA THR A 126 -5.69 -12.48 16.05
C THR A 126 -7.13 -12.93 16.18
N GLY A 127 -7.71 -13.55 15.15
CA GLY A 127 -9.14 -13.87 15.10
C GLY A 127 -10.04 -12.62 15.16
N SER A 128 -9.45 -11.45 15.16
CA SER A 128 -10.16 -10.18 15.19
C SER A 128 -10.60 -9.88 13.76
N ASN A 129 -11.90 -9.94 13.50
CA ASN A 129 -12.44 -9.19 12.39
C ASN A 129 -12.10 -7.72 12.67
N ILE A 130 -11.15 -7.17 11.95
CA ILE A 130 -10.99 -5.72 11.86
C ILE A 130 -12.22 -5.29 11.06
N ALA A 131 -13.38 -5.23 11.71
CA ALA A 131 -14.44 -4.37 11.24
C ALA A 131 -13.79 -2.99 11.21
N LEU A 132 -13.60 -2.43 10.02
CA LEU A 132 -13.34 -1.01 9.89
C LEU A 132 -14.50 -0.35 10.65
N ASP A 133 -14.21 0.07 11.87
CA ASP A 133 -15.16 0.84 12.65
C ASP A 133 -15.44 2.09 11.82
N ALA A 134 -16.65 2.16 11.26
CA ALA A 134 -17.11 3.30 10.49
C ALA A 134 -17.22 4.59 11.34
N SER A 135 -16.84 4.52 12.61
CA SER A 135 -16.68 5.64 13.52
C SER A 135 -15.30 6.28 13.49
N MET A 136 -14.58 6.22 12.36
CA MET A 136 -13.44 7.11 12.18
C MET A 136 -13.91 8.55 12.30
N PRO A 137 -13.33 9.35 13.24
CA PRO A 137 -13.74 10.74 13.37
C PRO A 137 -13.55 11.41 11.99
N ALA A 138 -14.56 12.15 11.58
CA ALA A 138 -14.58 12.92 10.33
C ALA A 138 -13.57 14.07 10.36
N ILE A 139 -12.29 13.77 10.53
CA ILE A 139 -11.19 14.76 10.51
C ILE A 139 -10.92 15.26 9.09
N MET A 140 -11.59 14.70 8.08
CA MET A 140 -11.46 15.13 6.68
C MET A 140 -12.75 15.76 6.12
N ALA A 141 -13.67 16.23 6.96
CA ALA A 141 -14.95 16.75 6.46
C ALA A 141 -14.92 18.24 6.08
N ASP A 142 -13.83 18.97 6.28
CA ASP A 142 -13.78 20.43 6.07
C ASP A 142 -12.77 20.94 5.03
N SER A 143 -12.28 20.14 4.14
CA SER A 143 -11.58 20.62 2.95
C SER A 143 -12.36 20.20 1.72
N GLU A 144 -13.10 21.15 1.12
CA GLU A 144 -13.65 21.17 -0.25
C GLU A 144 -13.53 19.85 -1.01
N VAL A 145 -14.44 18.91 -0.74
CA VAL A 145 -14.55 17.66 -1.49
C VAL A 145 -15.78 17.74 -2.39
N ASP A 146 -15.71 18.64 -3.38
CA ASP A 146 -16.70 18.72 -4.44
C ASP A 146 -16.59 17.55 -5.45
N ASP A 147 -15.65 16.62 -5.21
CA ASP A 147 -15.35 15.49 -6.11
C ASP A 147 -15.76 14.10 -5.56
N LEU A 148 -16.43 14.00 -4.40
CA LEU A 148 -16.80 12.70 -3.79
C LEU A 148 -18.10 12.08 -4.33
N GLU A 149 -18.79 12.71 -5.27
CA GLU A 149 -19.96 12.10 -5.95
C GLU A 149 -19.61 11.14 -7.09
N LYS A 150 -18.33 10.94 -7.40
CA LYS A 150 -17.96 9.94 -8.39
C LYS A 150 -18.01 8.54 -7.77
N PRO A 151 -18.73 7.60 -8.38
CA PRO A 151 -18.82 6.23 -7.87
C PRO A 151 -17.42 5.61 -7.75
N PRO A 152 -17.20 4.69 -6.80
CA PRO A 152 -15.92 3.99 -6.69
C PRO A 152 -15.55 3.42 -8.05
N ILE A 153 -14.36 3.78 -8.53
CA ILE A 153 -13.87 3.35 -9.82
C ILE A 153 -13.64 1.84 -9.73
N SER A 154 -14.44 1.09 -10.46
CA SER A 154 -14.00 -0.22 -10.92
C SER A 154 -12.80 0.07 -11.81
N ILE A 155 -11.62 -0.45 -11.46
CA ILE A 155 -10.45 -0.42 -12.34
C ILE A 155 -10.80 -1.33 -13.51
N VAL A 156 -11.45 -0.78 -14.51
CA VAL A 156 -11.61 -1.43 -15.82
C VAL A 156 -10.30 -1.12 -16.53
N LEU A 157 -9.44 -2.11 -16.62
CA LEU A 157 -8.26 -2.03 -17.47
C LEU A 157 -8.72 -1.80 -18.90
N PRO A 158 -8.12 -0.85 -19.64
CA PRO A 158 -8.52 -0.61 -21.02
C PRO A 158 -8.26 -1.88 -21.86
N GLU A 159 -9.29 -2.34 -22.57
CA GLU A 159 -9.24 -3.51 -23.48
C GLU A 159 -8.24 -3.38 -24.65
N SER A 160 -7.51 -2.28 -24.75
CA SER A 160 -6.71 -1.93 -25.93
C SER A 160 -5.21 -1.82 -25.72
N MET A 161 -4.65 -2.24 -24.57
CA MET A 161 -3.20 -2.42 -24.51
C MET A 161 -2.86 -3.83 -24.99
N GLY A 162 -2.35 -3.87 -26.22
CA GLY A 162 -1.92 -5.10 -26.87
C GLY A 162 -1.05 -5.95 -25.95
N SER A 163 -1.31 -7.25 -25.99
CA SER A 163 -0.68 -8.30 -25.23
C SER A 163 0.79 -8.06 -24.95
N ARG A 164 1.11 -7.41 -23.81
CA ARG A 164 2.43 -7.56 -23.21
C ARG A 164 2.35 -8.87 -22.43
N PRO A 165 3.13 -9.89 -22.78
CA PRO A 165 3.15 -11.10 -21.98
C PRO A 165 3.69 -10.73 -20.60
N ASN A 166 2.94 -11.08 -19.55
CA ASN A 166 3.31 -11.01 -18.13
C ASN A 166 2.91 -9.77 -17.31
N SER A 167 1.86 -9.03 -17.65
CA SER A 167 1.30 -8.08 -16.67
C SER A 167 0.58 -8.82 -15.52
N VAL A 168 0.88 -8.45 -14.27
CA VAL A 168 0.30 -9.07 -13.05
C VAL A 168 -1.22 -8.87 -12.99
N PHE A 169 -1.74 -7.85 -13.67
CA PHE A 169 -3.15 -7.45 -13.61
C PHE A 169 -3.94 -7.70 -14.91
N GLU A 170 -3.32 -8.31 -15.94
CA GLU A 170 -4.05 -8.80 -17.11
C GLU A 170 -4.67 -10.17 -16.81
N ALA A 171 -5.94 -10.21 -16.66
CA ALA A 171 -6.87 -11.30 -16.96
C ALA A 171 -8.27 -10.93 -16.54
#